data_53af845cc26130d9d336e84f082f4d19
#
_entry.id   53af845cc26130d9d336e84f082f4d19
#
_cell.length_a   1.000
_cell.length_b   1.000
_cell.length_c   1.000
_cell.angle_alpha   90.00
_cell.angle_beta   90.00
_cell.angle_gamma   90.00
#
_symmetry.space_group_name_H-M   'P 1'
#
loop_
_entity.id
_entity.type
_entity.pdbx_description
1 polymer ?
#
loop_
_entity_poly.entity_id
_entity_poly.type
_entity_poly.pdbx_seq_one_letter_code
_entity_poly.pdbx_strand_id
1 'polypeptide(L)'
;MRRSVLPILIFAALAAVAAQQPQGPGQIRPRPGEGREPEFPAPKITDYKPKSTLVVPQHPVPRAKFPVVDIHGHPPALVNAQVIQTVLKAMNDLNVQVMVQANGVSGDRLKQQLDAIKASGLTDRFVVFTSVNWRGIKPGFGVAAAQQLEADINAGAKGLGEIGKDLGMRINNPDGTRLKLDDPELDPVWDKAAELKIPVFIHTGEPAAFFEPLDYNNERWLELALFPDRRHQEGVRFEELMAERDRMLKKHPKTTFIIAHMGWHANDLARLGKMFDAMPNVYTEVGAILYDIGRQPRTAHDFFVKYQDRILFGKDSFQPDEYPYYWRVFETADEYFDYYRDYHAFWKLYGIDLPDQVLKKLYSQNALRLVPGMPTAGFPK
;
A
#
# COMPACT_ATOMS: atom_id res chain seq x y z
N MET A 1 -70.64 18.66 -62.97
CA MET A 1 -69.26 18.60 -62.58
C MET A 1 -69.06 19.54 -61.35
N ARG A 2 -69.09 18.96 -60.15
CA ARG A 2 -68.87 19.73 -58.89
C ARG A 2 -67.45 19.42 -58.42
N ARG A 3 -66.63 20.45 -58.34
CA ARG A 3 -65.28 20.40 -57.76
C ARG A 3 -65.37 20.60 -56.25
N SER A 4 -65.02 19.56 -55.49
CA SER A 4 -64.85 19.64 -54.05
C SER A 4 -63.50 20.24 -53.70
N VAL A 5 -63.50 21.33 -52.96
CA VAL A 5 -62.29 21.95 -52.42
C VAL A 5 -62.14 21.47 -50.96
N LEU A 6 -61.05 20.80 -50.67
CA LEU A 6 -60.69 20.30 -49.35
C LEU A 6 -59.91 21.42 -48.60
N PRO A 7 -60.30 21.82 -47.39
CA PRO A 7 -59.53 22.80 -46.63
C PRO A 7 -58.31 22.14 -45.97
N ILE A 8 -57.14 22.68 -46.22
CA ILE A 8 -55.88 22.33 -45.54
C ILE A 8 -55.89 23.06 -44.16
N LEU A 9 -56.03 22.29 -43.11
CA LEU A 9 -55.83 22.75 -41.72
C LEU A 9 -54.32 22.81 -41.42
N ILE A 10 -53.79 24.01 -41.35
CA ILE A 10 -52.44 24.30 -40.88
C ILE A 10 -52.48 24.36 -39.35
N PHE A 11 -51.95 23.31 -38.69
CA PHE A 11 -51.69 23.36 -37.25
C PHE A 11 -50.41 24.20 -37.01
N ALA A 12 -50.62 25.46 -36.56
CA ALA A 12 -49.53 26.24 -36.01
C ALA A 12 -49.22 25.77 -34.59
N ALA A 13 -48.10 25.04 -34.43
CA ALA A 13 -47.55 24.76 -33.14
C ALA A 13 -46.96 26.03 -32.53
N LEU A 14 -47.70 26.65 -31.62
CA LEU A 14 -47.17 27.72 -30.77
C LEU A 14 -46.22 27.07 -29.74
N ALA A 15 -44.92 27.15 -30.02
CA ALA A 15 -43.90 26.91 -29.00
C ALA A 15 -43.98 28.06 -27.99
N ALA A 16 -44.57 27.81 -26.84
CA ALA A 16 -44.55 28.75 -25.72
C ALA A 16 -43.10 28.83 -25.19
N VAL A 17 -42.36 29.82 -25.66
CA VAL A 17 -41.12 30.25 -25.02
C VAL A 17 -41.54 30.85 -23.67
N ALA A 18 -41.38 30.10 -22.60
CA ALA A 18 -41.54 30.60 -21.24
C ALA A 18 -40.46 31.69 -21.03
N ALA A 19 -40.86 32.95 -21.14
CA ALA A 19 -40.02 34.07 -20.81
C ALA A 19 -39.65 33.97 -19.31
N GLN A 20 -38.37 33.68 -19.05
CA GLN A 20 -37.84 33.77 -17.69
C GLN A 20 -37.95 35.22 -17.21
N GLN A 21 -38.77 35.46 -16.21
CA GLN A 21 -38.82 36.76 -15.56
C GLN A 21 -37.45 37.10 -14.96
N PRO A 22 -36.95 38.33 -15.12
CA PRO A 22 -35.71 38.75 -14.48
C PRO A 22 -35.89 38.71 -12.96
N GLN A 23 -35.12 37.85 -12.29
CA GLN A 23 -35.09 37.83 -10.84
C GLN A 23 -34.34 39.05 -10.30
N GLY A 24 -34.87 39.69 -9.26
CA GLY A 24 -34.24 40.80 -8.59
C GLY A 24 -32.84 40.48 -8.04
N PRO A 25 -31.97 41.49 -7.85
CA PRO A 25 -30.63 41.26 -7.30
C PRO A 25 -30.72 40.67 -5.89
N GLY A 26 -30.19 39.44 -5.71
CA GLY A 26 -30.08 38.77 -4.40
C GLY A 26 -30.71 37.36 -4.28
N GLN A 27 -31.45 36.88 -5.28
CA GLN A 27 -31.98 35.51 -5.24
C GLN A 27 -30.98 34.52 -5.82
N ILE A 28 -30.41 33.68 -4.96
CA ILE A 28 -29.60 32.50 -5.35
C ILE A 28 -30.53 31.50 -6.03
N ARG A 29 -30.28 31.19 -7.30
CA ARG A 29 -31.06 30.14 -7.99
C ARG A 29 -30.81 28.79 -7.32
N PRO A 30 -31.86 27.99 -7.06
CA PRO A 30 -31.69 26.61 -6.63
C PRO A 30 -30.79 25.86 -7.62
N ARG A 31 -29.89 25.02 -7.14
CA ARG A 31 -29.04 24.20 -8.01
C ARG A 31 -29.93 23.27 -8.84
N PRO A 32 -29.66 23.09 -10.15
CA PRO A 32 -30.38 22.12 -10.95
C PRO A 32 -30.35 20.74 -10.29
N GLY A 33 -31.53 20.14 -10.08
CA GLY A 33 -31.67 18.84 -9.41
C GLY A 33 -31.85 18.89 -7.90
N GLU A 34 -31.65 20.03 -7.23
CA GLU A 34 -31.86 20.18 -5.81
C GLU A 34 -33.37 19.97 -5.46
N GLY A 35 -33.64 19.01 -4.54
CA GLY A 35 -35.00 18.65 -4.15
C GLY A 35 -35.77 17.81 -5.17
N ARG A 36 -35.14 17.29 -6.23
CA ARG A 36 -35.78 16.37 -7.18
C ARG A 36 -35.55 14.93 -6.78
N GLU A 37 -36.61 14.16 -6.72
CA GLU A 37 -36.49 12.70 -6.62
C GLU A 37 -36.13 12.08 -7.97
N PRO A 38 -35.28 11.05 -8.01
CA PRO A 38 -34.98 10.32 -9.24
C PRO A 38 -36.24 9.64 -9.79
N GLU A 39 -36.42 9.61 -11.10
CA GLU A 39 -37.50 8.89 -11.76
C GLU A 39 -37.43 7.37 -11.49
N PHE A 40 -36.21 6.83 -11.32
CA PHE A 40 -35.95 5.44 -11.03
C PHE A 40 -35.37 5.27 -9.62
N PRO A 41 -35.56 4.11 -8.97
CA PRO A 41 -34.91 3.81 -7.71
C PRO A 41 -33.38 3.96 -7.82
N ALA A 42 -32.75 4.55 -6.81
CA ALA A 42 -31.29 4.68 -6.77
C ALA A 42 -30.64 3.27 -6.79
N PRO A 43 -29.65 3.03 -7.67
CA PRO A 43 -28.93 1.78 -7.69
C PRO A 43 -28.09 1.63 -6.42
N LYS A 44 -27.80 0.39 -6.00
CA LYS A 44 -26.78 0.17 -4.97
C LYS A 44 -25.43 0.64 -5.51
N ILE A 45 -24.58 1.18 -4.65
CA ILE A 45 -23.24 1.65 -5.05
C ILE A 45 -22.40 0.53 -5.70
N THR A 46 -22.59 -0.72 -5.27
CA THR A 46 -21.93 -1.89 -5.85
C THR A 46 -22.37 -2.22 -7.28
N ASP A 47 -23.58 -1.81 -7.64
CA ASP A 47 -24.20 -2.09 -8.93
C ASP A 47 -24.03 -0.92 -9.92
N TYR A 48 -23.73 0.28 -9.39
CA TYR A 48 -23.53 1.49 -10.19
C TYR A 48 -22.10 1.52 -10.77
N LYS A 49 -21.95 0.92 -11.95
CA LYS A 49 -20.69 0.84 -12.71
C LYS A 49 -20.82 1.58 -14.05
N PRO A 50 -20.86 2.92 -14.04
CA PRO A 50 -21.03 3.69 -15.28
C PRO A 50 -19.83 3.46 -16.21
N LYS A 51 -20.13 3.19 -17.48
CA LYS A 51 -19.09 3.12 -18.51
C LYS A 51 -18.65 4.54 -18.85
N SER A 52 -17.36 4.83 -18.66
CA SER A 52 -16.79 6.10 -19.06
C SER A 52 -16.86 6.30 -20.57
N THR A 53 -17.18 7.51 -20.99
CA THR A 53 -17.08 7.98 -22.39
C THR A 53 -15.76 8.67 -22.67
N LEU A 54 -14.87 8.76 -21.68
CA LEU A 54 -13.57 9.40 -21.83
C LEU A 54 -12.70 8.59 -22.78
N VAL A 55 -12.09 9.31 -23.74
CA VAL A 55 -11.13 8.74 -24.69
C VAL A 55 -9.76 9.33 -24.40
N VAL A 56 -8.92 8.56 -23.75
CA VAL A 56 -7.54 8.92 -23.40
C VAL A 56 -6.59 7.77 -23.75
N PRO A 57 -5.30 8.06 -23.99
CA PRO A 57 -4.30 7.01 -24.16
C PRO A 57 -4.31 6.01 -23.01
N GLN A 58 -4.06 4.75 -23.31
CA GLN A 58 -3.98 3.67 -22.33
C GLN A 58 -2.69 2.88 -22.59
N HIS A 59 -1.85 2.75 -21.58
CA HIS A 59 -0.56 2.07 -21.68
C HIS A 59 -0.49 0.94 -20.63
N PRO A 60 -1.06 -0.25 -20.90
CA PRO A 60 -0.88 -1.40 -20.03
C PRO A 60 0.61 -1.75 -19.89
N VAL A 61 1.07 -1.94 -18.65
CA VAL A 61 2.46 -2.28 -18.35
C VAL A 61 2.51 -3.67 -17.70
N PRO A 62 2.56 -4.76 -18.47
CA PRO A 62 2.52 -6.11 -17.92
C PRO A 62 3.80 -6.51 -17.18
N ARG A 63 4.89 -5.79 -17.40
CA ARG A 63 6.22 -6.09 -16.88
C ARG A 63 6.94 -4.78 -16.53
N ALA A 64 7.58 -4.73 -15.36
CA ALA A 64 8.35 -3.56 -14.93
C ALA A 64 9.45 -3.18 -15.92
N LYS A 65 9.63 -1.90 -16.17
CA LYS A 65 10.65 -1.33 -17.07
C LYS A 65 12.08 -1.68 -16.66
N PHE A 66 12.34 -1.71 -15.35
CA PHE A 66 13.62 -2.06 -14.76
C PHE A 66 13.51 -3.25 -13.82
N PRO A 67 14.59 -4.01 -13.56
CA PRO A 67 14.59 -5.08 -12.58
C PRO A 67 14.19 -4.59 -11.19
N VAL A 68 13.35 -5.38 -10.50
CA VAL A 68 12.74 -5.02 -9.22
C VAL A 68 13.26 -5.90 -8.09
N VAL A 69 13.50 -5.31 -6.93
CA VAL A 69 13.54 -5.97 -5.63
C VAL A 69 12.18 -5.75 -4.97
N ASP A 70 11.42 -6.80 -4.77
CA ASP A 70 10.20 -6.73 -3.96
C ASP A 70 10.57 -6.96 -2.50
N ILE A 71 10.59 -5.87 -1.70
CA ILE A 71 10.99 -5.90 -0.29
C ILE A 71 9.88 -6.43 0.63
N HIS A 72 8.63 -6.44 0.14
CA HIS A 72 7.43 -6.82 0.87
C HIS A 72 6.74 -8.00 0.18
N GLY A 73 7.46 -9.11 0.04
CA GLY A 73 6.94 -10.31 -0.59
C GLY A 73 6.32 -11.26 0.43
N HIS A 74 5.11 -11.73 0.13
CA HIS A 74 4.45 -12.82 0.86
C HIS A 74 4.17 -14.01 -0.07
N PRO A 75 5.22 -14.60 -0.69
CA PRO A 75 5.02 -15.80 -1.49
C PRO A 75 4.59 -16.97 -0.62
N PRO A 76 4.03 -18.04 -1.20
CA PRO A 76 3.88 -19.31 -0.50
C PRO A 76 5.21 -19.74 0.14
N ALA A 77 5.15 -20.47 1.26
CA ALA A 77 6.34 -20.89 1.98
C ALA A 77 7.36 -21.59 1.05
N LEU A 78 8.57 -21.07 0.97
CA LEU A 78 9.61 -21.51 0.04
C LEU A 78 10.34 -22.76 0.56
N VAL A 79 9.61 -23.86 0.78
CA VAL A 79 10.10 -25.08 1.44
C VAL A 79 10.38 -26.25 0.50
N ASN A 80 10.02 -26.12 -0.78
CA ASN A 80 10.28 -27.16 -1.79
C ASN A 80 10.48 -26.56 -3.19
N ALA A 81 11.14 -27.32 -4.07
CA ALA A 81 11.50 -26.87 -5.41
C ALA A 81 10.28 -26.48 -6.28
N GLN A 82 9.17 -27.18 -6.18
CA GLN A 82 7.97 -26.89 -7.01
C GLN A 82 7.40 -25.51 -6.70
N VAL A 83 7.23 -25.19 -5.42
CA VAL A 83 6.75 -23.85 -4.99
C VAL A 83 7.73 -22.77 -5.42
N ILE A 84 9.04 -22.98 -5.18
CA ILE A 84 10.09 -22.03 -5.56
C ILE A 84 10.06 -21.77 -7.07
N GLN A 85 9.95 -22.78 -7.91
CA GLN A 85 9.88 -22.62 -9.36
C GLN A 85 8.60 -21.91 -9.83
N THR A 86 7.47 -22.15 -9.17
CA THR A 86 6.21 -21.45 -9.47
C THR A 86 6.33 -19.96 -9.19
N VAL A 87 6.90 -19.59 -8.03
CA VAL A 87 7.14 -18.19 -7.67
C VAL A 87 8.17 -17.56 -8.61
N LEU A 88 9.28 -18.26 -8.90
CA LEU A 88 10.32 -17.79 -9.82
C LEU A 88 9.77 -17.48 -11.21
N LYS A 89 8.89 -18.34 -11.74
CA LYS A 89 8.24 -18.10 -13.04
C LYS A 89 7.49 -16.77 -13.03
N ALA A 90 6.64 -16.53 -12.04
CA ALA A 90 5.89 -15.28 -11.92
C ALA A 90 6.83 -14.07 -11.76
N MET A 91 7.88 -14.18 -10.96
CA MET A 91 8.90 -13.13 -10.83
C MET A 91 9.54 -12.81 -12.17
N ASN A 92 9.91 -13.82 -12.97
CA ASN A 92 10.51 -13.63 -14.29
C ASN A 92 9.55 -12.92 -15.26
N ASP A 93 8.29 -13.32 -15.27
CA ASP A 93 7.26 -12.69 -16.11
C ASP A 93 7.08 -11.20 -15.78
N LEU A 94 7.20 -10.84 -14.49
CA LEU A 94 7.00 -9.48 -13.97
C LEU A 94 8.25 -8.59 -13.93
N ASN A 95 9.45 -9.12 -14.21
CA ASN A 95 10.74 -8.48 -14.00
C ASN A 95 11.12 -8.26 -12.51
N VAL A 96 10.57 -9.07 -11.60
CA VAL A 96 11.02 -9.12 -10.21
C VAL A 96 12.29 -9.96 -10.13
N GLN A 97 13.42 -9.31 -9.92
CA GLN A 97 14.73 -9.96 -9.90
C GLN A 97 15.01 -10.61 -8.55
N VAL A 98 14.66 -9.94 -7.45
CA VAL A 98 14.78 -10.48 -6.09
C VAL A 98 13.48 -10.28 -5.35
N MET A 99 13.05 -11.33 -4.64
CA MET A 99 11.93 -11.27 -3.71
C MET A 99 12.42 -11.49 -2.29
N VAL A 100 12.07 -10.56 -1.40
CA VAL A 100 12.25 -10.72 0.04
C VAL A 100 11.03 -11.43 0.59
N GLN A 101 11.24 -12.62 1.13
CA GLN A 101 10.20 -13.37 1.84
C GLN A 101 10.06 -12.81 3.26
N ALA A 102 8.93 -12.18 3.55
CA ALA A 102 8.63 -11.47 4.79
C ALA A 102 7.53 -12.17 5.65
N ASN A 103 7.35 -13.50 5.51
CA ASN A 103 6.24 -14.26 6.11
C ASN A 103 6.43 -14.61 7.60
N GLY A 104 7.30 -13.94 8.31
CA GLY A 104 7.41 -14.12 9.75
C GLY A 104 7.93 -15.50 10.17
N VAL A 105 9.11 -15.90 9.70
CA VAL A 105 9.78 -17.16 10.04
C VAL A 105 10.99 -16.96 10.93
N SER A 106 11.31 -17.92 11.82
CA SER A 106 12.51 -17.92 12.66
C SER A 106 12.95 -19.35 12.99
N GLY A 107 14.17 -19.52 13.49
CA GLY A 107 14.70 -20.80 13.94
C GLY A 107 14.64 -21.90 12.86
N ASP A 108 14.12 -23.07 13.21
CA ASP A 108 14.05 -24.23 12.31
C ASP A 108 13.25 -23.95 11.02
N ARG A 109 12.18 -23.16 11.08
CA ARG A 109 11.40 -22.81 9.89
C ARG A 109 12.17 -21.90 8.95
N LEU A 110 12.94 -20.95 9.49
CA LEU A 110 13.86 -20.13 8.72
C LEU A 110 14.91 -21.01 8.03
N LYS A 111 15.57 -21.88 8.81
CA LYS A 111 16.58 -22.80 8.29
C LYS A 111 16.03 -23.68 7.16
N GLN A 112 14.84 -24.25 7.32
CA GLN A 112 14.18 -25.06 6.28
C GLN A 112 14.02 -24.29 4.96
N GLN A 113 13.59 -23.02 5.01
CA GLN A 113 13.44 -22.22 3.81
C GLN A 113 14.78 -21.86 3.18
N LEU A 114 15.77 -21.46 3.97
CA LEU A 114 17.12 -21.16 3.49
C LEU A 114 17.77 -22.37 2.82
N ASP A 115 17.63 -23.57 3.42
CA ASP A 115 18.14 -24.80 2.86
C ASP A 115 17.46 -25.17 1.52
N ALA A 116 16.14 -24.98 1.44
CA ALA A 116 15.38 -25.24 0.20
C ALA A 116 15.75 -24.26 -0.92
N ILE A 117 15.90 -22.97 -0.62
CA ILE A 117 16.36 -21.95 -1.57
C ILE A 117 17.78 -22.29 -2.05
N LYS A 118 18.68 -22.64 -1.14
CA LYS A 118 20.06 -23.06 -1.46
C LYS A 118 20.10 -24.31 -2.32
N ALA A 119 19.32 -25.33 -1.99
CA ALA A 119 19.24 -26.56 -2.77
C ALA A 119 18.69 -26.33 -4.19
N SER A 120 17.86 -25.30 -4.38
CA SER A 120 17.34 -24.90 -5.70
C SER A 120 18.33 -24.06 -6.51
N GLY A 121 19.48 -23.66 -5.96
CA GLY A 121 20.47 -22.81 -6.63
C GLY A 121 20.00 -21.36 -6.84
N LEU A 122 19.04 -20.88 -6.05
CA LEU A 122 18.35 -19.60 -6.27
C LEU A 122 18.58 -18.58 -5.14
N THR A 123 19.72 -18.65 -4.47
CA THR A 123 20.12 -17.71 -3.42
C THR A 123 20.33 -16.27 -3.92
N ASP A 124 20.42 -16.07 -5.22
CA ASP A 124 20.47 -14.78 -5.90
C ASP A 124 19.08 -14.21 -6.27
N ARG A 125 18.02 -14.98 -6.04
CA ARG A 125 16.63 -14.60 -6.38
C ARG A 125 15.74 -14.42 -5.15
N PHE A 126 16.06 -15.07 -4.04
CA PHE A 126 15.26 -15.04 -2.83
C PHE A 126 16.09 -14.65 -1.61
N VAL A 127 15.57 -13.70 -0.85
CA VAL A 127 16.09 -13.25 0.44
C VAL A 127 15.03 -13.53 1.49
N VAL A 128 15.42 -13.96 2.70
CA VAL A 128 14.49 -14.22 3.79
C VAL A 128 14.76 -13.23 4.91
N PHE A 129 13.71 -12.56 5.38
CA PHE A 129 13.72 -11.82 6.63
C PHE A 129 13.22 -12.74 7.75
N THR A 130 13.86 -12.63 8.92
CA THR A 130 13.43 -13.36 10.11
C THR A 130 12.34 -12.60 10.87
N SER A 131 11.71 -13.24 11.83
CA SER A 131 10.74 -12.62 12.72
C SER A 131 10.99 -13.00 14.17
N VAL A 132 10.43 -12.19 15.07
CA VAL A 132 10.36 -12.46 16.51
C VAL A 132 8.94 -12.93 16.85
N ASN A 133 8.83 -13.92 17.73
CA ASN A 133 7.52 -14.28 18.27
C ASN A 133 7.14 -13.33 19.40
N TRP A 134 6.41 -12.29 19.07
CA TRP A 134 5.96 -11.23 19.99
C TRP A 134 4.95 -11.69 21.05
N ARG A 135 4.50 -12.95 21.00
CA ARG A 135 3.61 -13.51 22.01
C ARG A 135 4.41 -13.98 23.22
N GLY A 136 3.85 -13.80 24.39
CA GLY A 136 4.51 -14.22 25.62
C GLY A 136 5.53 -13.21 26.15
N ILE A 137 5.28 -11.94 25.95
CA ILE A 137 6.03 -10.83 26.55
C ILE A 137 6.10 -11.01 28.06
N LYS A 138 7.29 -10.85 28.62
CA LYS A 138 7.59 -10.90 30.05
C LYS A 138 8.93 -10.19 30.29
N PRO A 139 9.28 -9.85 31.51
CA PRO A 139 10.58 -9.25 31.79
C PRO A 139 11.75 -10.09 31.24
N GLY A 140 12.64 -9.48 30.49
CA GLY A 140 13.77 -10.11 29.79
C GLY A 140 13.43 -10.69 28.41
N PHE A 141 12.20 -10.52 27.93
CA PHE A 141 11.78 -10.95 26.59
C PHE A 141 12.66 -10.31 25.49
N GLY A 142 12.87 -8.99 25.53
CA GLY A 142 13.62 -8.27 24.49
C GLY A 142 15.05 -8.77 24.35
N VAL A 143 15.70 -9.12 25.47
CA VAL A 143 17.06 -9.72 25.47
C VAL A 143 17.05 -11.10 24.78
N ALA A 144 16.10 -11.95 25.12
CA ALA A 144 15.99 -13.27 24.51
C ALA A 144 15.64 -13.18 23.01
N ALA A 145 14.76 -12.25 22.64
CA ALA A 145 14.39 -11.97 21.24
C ALA A 145 15.58 -11.44 20.44
N ALA A 146 16.40 -10.59 21.03
CA ALA A 146 17.64 -10.08 20.41
C ALA A 146 18.67 -11.20 20.16
N GLN A 147 18.80 -12.15 21.09
CA GLN A 147 19.65 -13.33 20.91
C GLN A 147 19.14 -14.23 19.78
N GLN A 148 17.82 -14.46 19.70
CA GLN A 148 17.22 -15.23 18.59
C GLN A 148 17.41 -14.53 17.26
N LEU A 149 17.25 -13.20 17.22
CA LEU A 149 17.50 -12.39 16.03
C LEU A 149 18.94 -12.57 15.53
N GLU A 150 19.93 -12.47 16.43
CA GLU A 150 21.34 -12.67 16.09
C GLU A 150 21.61 -14.07 15.53
N ALA A 151 21.03 -15.12 16.15
CA ALA A 151 21.15 -16.49 15.68
C ALA A 151 20.57 -16.66 14.26
N ASP A 152 19.41 -16.07 13.99
CA ASP A 152 18.74 -16.15 12.68
C ASP A 152 19.51 -15.38 11.59
N ILE A 153 20.11 -14.23 11.91
CA ILE A 153 20.96 -13.48 10.97
C ILE A 153 22.22 -14.28 10.66
N ASN A 154 22.84 -14.90 11.67
CA ASN A 154 24.00 -15.78 11.49
C ASN A 154 23.65 -17.04 10.66
N ALA A 155 22.40 -17.52 10.72
CA ALA A 155 21.90 -18.61 9.89
C ALA A 155 21.67 -18.18 8.41
N GLY A 156 21.57 -16.88 8.12
CA GLY A 156 21.48 -16.36 6.74
C GLY A 156 20.32 -15.41 6.45
N ALA A 157 19.46 -15.12 7.42
CA ALA A 157 18.45 -14.06 7.26
C ALA A 157 19.10 -12.69 7.03
N LYS A 158 18.43 -11.77 6.34
CA LYS A 158 19.00 -10.48 5.90
C LYS A 158 18.34 -9.25 6.53
N GLY A 159 17.31 -9.45 7.33
CA GLY A 159 16.57 -8.40 8.02
C GLY A 159 15.57 -8.96 9.00
N LEU A 160 14.95 -8.11 9.80
CA LEU A 160 13.87 -8.43 10.71
C LEU A 160 12.54 -7.92 10.15
N GLY A 161 11.55 -8.81 9.95
CA GLY A 161 10.19 -8.44 9.50
C GLY A 161 9.63 -9.37 8.43
N GLU A 162 8.41 -9.16 7.98
CA GLU A 162 7.54 -8.07 8.40
C GLU A 162 7.11 -8.28 9.87
N ILE A 163 7.27 -7.26 10.68
CA ILE A 163 6.66 -7.24 12.00
C ILE A 163 5.21 -6.81 11.82
N GLY A 164 4.28 -7.74 12.00
CA GLY A 164 2.87 -7.49 11.72
C GLY A 164 2.20 -6.55 12.71
N LYS A 165 1.08 -5.98 12.28
CA LYS A 165 0.27 -4.98 12.98
C LYS A 165 -0.22 -5.36 14.38
N ASP A 166 -0.20 -6.64 14.74
CA ASP A 166 -0.59 -7.09 16.08
C ASP A 166 0.31 -6.50 17.18
N LEU A 167 1.58 -6.21 16.86
CA LEU A 167 2.47 -5.45 17.74
C LEU A 167 1.95 -4.01 17.84
N GLY A 168 1.69 -3.58 19.05
CA GLY A 168 1.07 -2.28 19.35
C GLY A 168 -0.47 -2.28 19.29
N MET A 169 -1.12 -3.25 18.64
CA MET A 169 -2.59 -3.28 18.56
C MET A 169 -3.25 -4.36 19.43
N ARG A 170 -2.72 -5.59 19.41
CA ARG A 170 -3.40 -6.76 19.99
C ARG A 170 -2.55 -7.58 20.96
N ILE A 171 -1.25 -7.29 21.04
CA ILE A 171 -0.37 -7.96 21.98
C ILE A 171 -0.43 -7.26 23.33
N ASN A 172 -0.55 -8.04 24.39
CA ASN A 172 -0.63 -7.54 25.76
C ASN A 172 0.56 -7.99 26.61
N ASN A 173 0.89 -7.15 27.57
CA ASN A 173 1.76 -7.46 28.68
C ASN A 173 1.16 -8.51 29.61
N PRO A 174 1.95 -9.15 30.51
CA PRO A 174 1.45 -10.15 31.47
C PRO A 174 0.35 -9.62 32.41
N ASP A 175 0.30 -8.31 32.65
CA ASP A 175 -0.72 -7.65 33.46
C ASP A 175 -2.04 -7.35 32.70
N GLY A 176 -2.11 -7.74 31.42
CA GLY A 176 -3.25 -7.52 30.56
C GLY A 176 -3.29 -6.16 29.88
N THR A 177 -2.36 -5.26 30.19
CA THR A 177 -2.27 -3.97 29.47
C THR A 177 -1.71 -4.16 28.06
N ARG A 178 -2.13 -3.31 27.12
CA ARG A 178 -1.61 -3.35 25.73
C ARG A 178 -0.12 -3.07 25.71
N LEU A 179 0.64 -3.90 25.00
CA LEU A 179 2.05 -3.66 24.73
C LEU A 179 2.18 -2.48 23.74
N LYS A 180 2.83 -1.43 24.16
CA LYS A 180 3.10 -0.25 23.32
C LYS A 180 4.28 -0.51 22.39
N LEU A 181 4.30 0.18 21.24
CA LEU A 181 5.42 0.07 20.29
C LEU A 181 6.74 0.63 20.86
N ASP A 182 6.64 1.63 21.73
CA ASP A 182 7.77 2.28 22.40
C ASP A 182 8.06 1.71 23.80
N ASP A 183 7.56 0.52 24.10
CA ASP A 183 7.83 -0.17 25.37
C ASP A 183 9.33 -0.48 25.50
N PRO A 184 9.98 -0.12 26.62
CA PRO A 184 11.40 -0.40 26.83
C PRO A 184 11.80 -1.89 26.76
N GLU A 185 10.88 -2.81 26.99
CA GLU A 185 11.13 -4.24 26.85
C GLU A 185 11.50 -4.63 25.41
N LEU A 186 11.10 -3.82 24.41
CA LEU A 186 11.41 -4.05 23.00
C LEU A 186 12.76 -3.46 22.55
N ASP A 187 13.33 -2.53 23.34
CA ASP A 187 14.57 -1.82 22.98
C ASP A 187 15.73 -2.75 22.58
N PRO A 188 16.00 -3.85 23.32
CA PRO A 188 17.12 -4.73 22.96
C PRO A 188 17.02 -5.32 21.55
N VAL A 189 15.81 -5.47 20.99
CA VAL A 189 15.61 -6.00 19.63
C VAL A 189 16.04 -4.93 18.61
N TRP A 190 15.63 -3.69 18.82
CA TRP A 190 15.96 -2.57 17.93
C TRP A 190 17.47 -2.26 17.97
N ASP A 191 18.05 -2.24 19.15
CA ASP A 191 19.50 -2.03 19.35
C ASP A 191 20.32 -3.17 18.70
N LYS A 192 19.88 -4.43 18.83
CA LYS A 192 20.52 -5.58 18.15
C LYS A 192 20.45 -5.46 16.63
N ALA A 193 19.34 -5.02 16.08
CA ALA A 193 19.22 -4.78 14.64
C ALA A 193 20.22 -3.71 14.16
N ALA A 194 20.42 -2.65 14.94
CA ALA A 194 21.45 -1.63 14.67
C ALA A 194 22.88 -2.18 14.74
N GLU A 195 23.19 -3.00 15.76
CA GLU A 195 24.47 -3.68 15.92
C GLU A 195 24.79 -4.57 14.72
N LEU A 196 23.81 -5.36 14.28
CA LEU A 196 23.91 -6.27 13.14
C LEU A 196 23.82 -5.53 11.78
N LYS A 197 23.54 -4.22 11.80
CA LYS A 197 23.36 -3.35 10.62
C LYS A 197 22.29 -3.87 9.63
N ILE A 198 21.25 -4.48 10.15
CA ILE A 198 20.12 -5.01 9.36
C ILE A 198 18.91 -4.08 9.43
N PRO A 199 18.06 -4.03 8.39
CA PRO A 199 16.82 -3.29 8.45
C PRO A 199 15.78 -4.02 9.33
N VAL A 200 14.95 -3.20 9.99
CA VAL A 200 13.71 -3.62 10.64
C VAL A 200 12.55 -3.19 9.76
N PHE A 201 11.80 -4.15 9.25
CA PHE A 201 10.61 -3.94 8.43
C PHE A 201 9.37 -4.09 9.31
N ILE A 202 8.61 -3.01 9.50
CA ILE A 202 7.53 -2.96 10.49
C ILE A 202 6.23 -2.42 9.92
N HIS A 203 5.17 -3.18 10.11
CA HIS A 203 3.79 -2.82 9.79
C HIS A 203 3.08 -2.36 11.07
N THR A 204 2.84 -1.06 11.20
CA THR A 204 2.16 -0.46 12.34
C THR A 204 0.76 -0.04 11.97
N GLY A 205 -0.24 -0.65 12.58
CA GLY A 205 -1.63 -0.24 12.43
C GLY A 205 -2.28 -0.61 11.10
N GLU A 206 -3.28 0.17 10.74
CA GLU A 206 -4.09 0.06 9.52
C GLU A 206 -4.41 1.47 9.01
N PRO A 207 -5.05 1.65 7.82
CA PRO A 207 -5.47 2.96 7.33
C PRO A 207 -6.31 3.73 8.36
N ALA A 208 -6.10 5.03 8.47
CA ALA A 208 -6.79 5.88 9.46
C ALA A 208 -8.32 5.70 9.45
N ALA A 209 -8.91 5.55 8.26
CA ALA A 209 -10.35 5.32 8.10
C ALA A 209 -10.88 4.04 8.79
N PHE A 210 -9.99 3.06 9.10
CA PHE A 210 -10.40 1.83 9.81
C PHE A 210 -10.66 2.07 11.30
N PHE A 211 -10.17 3.18 11.84
CA PHE A 211 -10.36 3.62 13.23
C PHE A 211 -11.51 4.61 13.37
N GLU A 212 -12.06 5.11 12.25
CA GLU A 212 -13.15 6.06 12.22
C GLU A 212 -14.52 5.35 12.23
N PRO A 213 -15.61 6.05 12.62
CA PRO A 213 -16.97 5.49 12.55
C PRO A 213 -17.29 4.93 11.17
N LEU A 214 -18.01 3.80 11.13
CA LEU A 214 -18.46 3.19 9.88
C LEU A 214 -19.83 3.80 9.49
N ASP A 215 -19.79 4.98 8.94
CA ASP A 215 -20.95 5.69 8.39
C ASP A 215 -20.71 6.04 6.89
N TYR A 216 -21.63 6.78 6.28
CA TYR A 216 -21.55 7.15 4.87
C TYR A 216 -20.44 8.18 4.53
N ASN A 217 -19.75 8.72 5.53
CA ASN A 217 -18.59 9.59 5.35
C ASN A 217 -17.27 8.80 5.34
N ASN A 218 -17.28 7.52 5.73
CA ASN A 218 -16.09 6.69 5.75
C ASN A 218 -15.74 6.23 4.33
N GLU A 219 -14.63 6.71 3.78
CA GLU A 219 -14.21 6.38 2.42
C GLU A 219 -13.86 4.90 2.20
N ARG A 220 -13.67 4.12 3.27
CA ARG A 220 -13.39 2.68 3.23
C ARG A 220 -14.61 1.83 3.62
N TRP A 221 -15.81 2.42 3.57
CA TRP A 221 -17.04 1.76 3.99
C TRP A 221 -17.25 0.41 3.30
N LEU A 222 -17.03 0.33 1.98
CA LEU A 222 -17.23 -0.91 1.21
C LEU A 222 -16.35 -2.05 1.73
N GLU A 223 -15.07 -1.77 1.98
CA GLU A 223 -14.13 -2.74 2.52
C GLU A 223 -14.50 -3.16 3.94
N LEU A 224 -14.77 -2.18 4.80
CA LEU A 224 -15.09 -2.44 6.20
C LEU A 224 -16.45 -3.11 6.39
N ALA A 225 -17.37 -2.96 5.43
CA ALA A 225 -18.62 -3.71 5.41
C ALA A 225 -18.41 -5.19 5.05
N LEU A 226 -17.46 -5.48 4.14
CA LEU A 226 -17.11 -6.84 3.73
C LEU A 226 -16.22 -7.56 4.74
N PHE A 227 -15.33 -6.81 5.42
CA PHE A 227 -14.31 -7.35 6.34
C PHE A 227 -14.45 -6.71 7.74
N PRO A 228 -15.46 -7.10 8.54
CA PRO A 228 -15.71 -6.49 9.85
C PRO A 228 -14.57 -6.65 10.87
N ASP A 229 -13.73 -7.68 10.73
CA ASP A 229 -12.53 -7.91 11.53
C ASP A 229 -11.41 -6.87 11.31
N ARG A 230 -11.52 -6.06 10.24
CA ARG A 230 -10.61 -4.93 9.96
C ARG A 230 -11.03 -3.63 10.65
N ARG A 231 -12.14 -3.60 11.38
CA ARG A 231 -12.61 -2.41 12.10
C ARG A 231 -11.88 -2.26 13.42
N HIS A 232 -11.39 -1.04 13.69
CA HIS A 232 -10.62 -0.73 14.91
C HIS A 232 -11.21 0.49 15.64
N GLN A 233 -12.51 0.56 15.72
CA GLN A 233 -13.24 1.65 16.40
C GLN A 233 -13.13 1.56 17.93
N GLU A 234 -12.81 0.36 18.43
CA GLU A 234 -12.53 0.10 19.84
C GLU A 234 -11.01 -0.15 20.04
N GLY A 235 -10.52 0.16 21.21
CA GLY A 235 -9.10 -0.03 21.57
C GLY A 235 -8.22 1.20 21.28
N VAL A 236 -7.00 0.98 20.81
CA VAL A 236 -6.05 2.06 20.55
C VAL A 236 -6.49 2.92 19.37
N ARG A 237 -6.37 4.24 19.52
CA ARG A 237 -6.68 5.21 18.44
C ARG A 237 -5.52 5.30 17.45
N PHE A 238 -5.84 5.61 16.18
CA PHE A 238 -4.83 5.76 15.12
C PHE A 238 -3.69 6.70 15.51
N GLU A 239 -4.00 7.91 15.99
CA GLU A 239 -2.99 8.91 16.35
C GLU A 239 -2.14 8.49 17.55
N GLU A 240 -2.70 7.76 18.51
CA GLU A 240 -1.92 7.22 19.64
C GLU A 240 -0.90 6.19 19.14
N LEU A 241 -1.33 5.27 18.28
CA LEU A 241 -0.47 4.24 17.70
C LEU A 241 0.66 4.85 16.85
N MET A 242 0.33 5.85 16.02
CA MET A 242 1.34 6.58 15.23
C MET A 242 2.31 7.33 16.12
N ALA A 243 1.87 7.94 17.21
CA ALA A 243 2.75 8.62 18.16
C ALA A 243 3.70 7.65 18.89
N GLU A 244 3.24 6.46 19.28
CA GLU A 244 4.09 5.40 19.86
C GLU A 244 5.16 4.96 18.86
N ARG A 245 4.78 4.67 17.62
CA ARG A 245 5.72 4.34 16.55
C ARG A 245 6.77 5.43 16.37
N ASP A 246 6.35 6.67 16.26
CA ASP A 246 7.28 7.79 16.03
C ASP A 246 8.24 8.00 17.19
N ARG A 247 7.81 7.76 18.45
CA ARG A 247 8.72 7.79 19.62
C ARG A 247 9.74 6.65 19.56
N MET A 248 9.31 5.43 19.21
CA MET A 248 10.21 4.29 19.02
C MET A 248 11.27 4.60 17.93
N LEU A 249 10.84 5.05 16.75
CA LEU A 249 11.73 5.37 15.63
C LEU A 249 12.78 6.43 16.00
N LYS A 250 12.38 7.47 16.73
CA LYS A 250 13.26 8.54 17.21
C LYS A 250 14.23 8.07 18.30
N LYS A 251 13.78 7.16 19.16
CA LYS A 251 14.59 6.60 20.25
C LYS A 251 15.76 5.75 19.73
N HIS A 252 15.60 5.12 18.56
CA HIS A 252 16.59 4.22 17.97
C HIS A 252 17.17 4.76 16.64
N PRO A 253 17.89 5.89 16.64
CA PRO A 253 18.34 6.56 15.41
C PRO A 253 19.43 5.79 14.64
N LYS A 254 20.04 4.77 15.26
CA LYS A 254 21.04 3.91 14.61
C LYS A 254 20.42 2.71 13.90
N THR A 255 19.16 2.41 14.17
CA THR A 255 18.40 1.31 13.56
C THR A 255 17.78 1.79 12.27
N THR A 256 17.99 1.07 11.18
CA THR A 256 17.32 1.34 9.90
C THR A 256 15.91 0.75 9.95
N PHE A 257 14.90 1.58 9.87
CA PHE A 257 13.50 1.15 9.84
C PHE A 257 12.91 1.31 8.43
N ILE A 258 12.20 0.30 7.96
CA ILE A 258 11.34 0.35 6.79
C ILE A 258 9.90 0.24 7.32
N ILE A 259 9.13 1.33 7.26
CA ILE A 259 7.73 1.33 7.66
C ILE A 259 6.86 0.88 6.49
N ALA A 260 6.05 -0.16 6.69
CA ALA A 260 5.17 -0.71 5.66
C ALA A 260 4.09 0.30 5.23
N HIS A 261 3.63 0.20 3.97
CA HIS A 261 2.46 0.93 3.45
C HIS A 261 2.56 2.44 3.57
N MET A 262 3.76 3.01 3.33
CA MET A 262 4.03 4.44 3.54
C MET A 262 3.66 4.91 4.97
N GLY A 263 3.75 3.98 5.94
CA GLY A 263 3.39 4.22 7.33
C GLY A 263 1.94 4.64 7.55
N TRP A 264 1.05 4.26 6.65
CA TRP A 264 -0.34 4.68 6.55
C TRP A 264 -0.53 6.21 6.44
N HIS A 265 0.44 6.89 5.79
CA HIS A 265 0.39 8.31 5.46
C HIS A 265 0.39 8.57 3.95
N ALA A 266 0.04 7.56 3.13
CA ALA A 266 -0.10 7.74 1.69
C ALA A 266 -1.19 8.76 1.32
N ASN A 267 -2.18 8.94 2.18
CA ASN A 267 -3.23 9.96 2.10
C ASN A 267 -2.79 11.35 2.63
N ASP A 268 -1.64 11.44 3.33
CA ASP A 268 -1.05 12.68 3.86
C ASP A 268 0.47 12.68 3.62
N LEU A 269 0.87 12.87 2.37
CA LEU A 269 2.28 12.86 1.95
C LEU A 269 3.09 14.01 2.60
N ALA A 270 2.44 15.11 2.98
CA ALA A 270 3.11 16.19 3.71
C ALA A 270 3.53 15.75 5.11
N ARG A 271 2.70 14.98 5.82
CA ARG A 271 3.04 14.39 7.12
C ARG A 271 4.19 13.38 6.99
N LEU A 272 4.13 12.49 5.99
CA LEU A 272 5.21 11.55 5.73
C LEU A 272 6.53 12.25 5.41
N GLY A 273 6.48 13.32 4.62
CA GLY A 273 7.66 14.14 4.30
C GLY A 273 8.29 14.75 5.55
N LYS A 274 7.49 15.32 6.46
CA LYS A 274 7.99 15.85 7.75
C LYS A 274 8.64 14.74 8.60
N MET A 275 8.09 13.52 8.55
CA MET A 275 8.69 12.36 9.22
C MET A 275 10.07 12.04 8.64
N PHE A 276 10.21 11.98 7.32
CA PHE A 276 11.49 11.74 6.66
C PHE A 276 12.53 12.83 6.94
N ASP A 277 12.12 14.08 6.95
CA ASP A 277 12.99 15.21 7.24
C ASP A 277 13.52 15.15 8.69
N ALA A 278 12.72 14.65 9.64
CA ALA A 278 13.06 14.54 11.06
C ALA A 278 13.81 13.25 11.42
N MET A 279 13.67 12.18 10.64
CA MET A 279 14.17 10.84 10.97
C MET A 279 14.92 10.22 9.78
N PRO A 280 16.24 10.44 9.66
CA PRO A 280 17.05 9.97 8.54
C PRO A 280 17.17 8.44 8.45
N ASN A 281 16.88 7.73 9.53
CA ASN A 281 16.91 6.28 9.64
C ASN A 281 15.63 5.58 9.21
N VAL A 282 14.58 6.33 8.79
CA VAL A 282 13.27 5.80 8.40
C VAL A 282 13.11 5.79 6.90
N TYR A 283 12.71 4.68 6.36
CA TYR A 283 12.39 4.40 4.96
C TYR A 283 10.97 3.82 4.87
N THR A 284 10.44 3.69 3.67
CA THR A 284 9.11 3.08 3.47
C THR A 284 9.02 2.28 2.18
N GLU A 285 7.93 1.55 2.00
CA GLU A 285 7.60 0.87 0.76
C GLU A 285 6.15 1.15 0.33
N VAL A 286 5.78 0.70 -0.88
CA VAL A 286 4.56 1.10 -1.58
C VAL A 286 3.47 0.02 -1.63
N GLY A 287 3.60 -1.05 -0.84
CA GLY A 287 2.62 -2.14 -0.80
C GLY A 287 1.24 -1.65 -0.38
N ALA A 288 0.22 -2.16 -1.04
CA ALA A 288 -1.19 -1.94 -0.73
C ALA A 288 -1.68 -0.48 -0.60
N ILE A 289 -0.97 0.51 -1.24
CA ILE A 289 -1.33 1.94 -1.12
C ILE A 289 -1.63 2.63 -2.47
N LEU A 290 -1.71 1.89 -3.56
CA LEU A 290 -1.94 2.48 -4.90
C LEU A 290 -3.22 3.30 -4.98
N TYR A 291 -4.26 2.92 -4.25
CA TYR A 291 -5.51 3.66 -4.21
C TYR A 291 -5.36 5.09 -3.67
N ASP A 292 -4.37 5.34 -2.82
CA ASP A 292 -4.05 6.68 -2.33
C ASP A 292 -3.10 7.43 -3.29
N ILE A 293 -2.07 6.75 -3.77
CA ILE A 293 -1.07 7.36 -4.68
C ILE A 293 -1.71 7.71 -6.01
N GLY A 294 -2.48 6.80 -6.61
CA GLY A 294 -3.09 7.00 -7.92
C GLY A 294 -4.21 8.05 -7.96
N ARG A 295 -4.80 8.45 -6.82
CA ARG A 295 -5.81 9.52 -6.78
C ARG A 295 -5.24 10.93 -6.60
N GLN A 296 -3.92 11.06 -6.34
CA GLN A 296 -3.23 12.34 -6.17
C GLN A 296 -1.94 12.43 -7.02
N PRO A 297 -2.02 12.24 -8.35
CA PRO A 297 -0.85 11.97 -9.19
C PRO A 297 0.22 13.07 -9.15
N ARG A 298 -0.17 14.35 -9.10
CA ARG A 298 0.79 15.47 -9.06
C ARG A 298 1.55 15.51 -7.74
N THR A 299 0.83 15.47 -6.62
CA THR A 299 1.44 15.48 -5.28
C THR A 299 2.32 14.25 -5.06
N ALA A 300 1.85 13.08 -5.54
CA ALA A 300 2.62 11.84 -5.48
C ALA A 300 3.89 11.91 -6.33
N HIS A 301 3.81 12.39 -7.58
CA HIS A 301 4.99 12.60 -8.42
C HIS A 301 6.06 13.42 -7.71
N ASP A 302 5.70 14.62 -7.24
CA ASP A 302 6.63 15.54 -6.57
C ASP A 302 7.21 14.92 -5.29
N PHE A 303 6.40 14.18 -4.53
CA PHE A 303 6.84 13.48 -3.33
C PHE A 303 7.87 12.39 -3.63
N PHE A 304 7.59 11.54 -4.63
CA PHE A 304 8.53 10.46 -5.01
C PHE A 304 9.84 11.02 -5.56
N VAL A 305 9.80 12.09 -6.34
CA VAL A 305 11.01 12.77 -6.83
C VAL A 305 11.81 13.35 -5.67
N LYS A 306 11.16 14.04 -4.72
CA LYS A 306 11.83 14.65 -3.56
C LYS A 306 12.46 13.62 -2.64
N TYR A 307 11.73 12.55 -2.33
CA TYR A 307 12.15 11.52 -1.36
C TYR A 307 12.59 10.21 -2.03
N GLN A 308 13.09 10.29 -3.26
CA GLN A 308 13.46 9.14 -4.10
C GLN A 308 14.43 8.15 -3.44
N ASP A 309 15.24 8.60 -2.48
CA ASP A 309 16.21 7.77 -1.76
C ASP A 309 15.63 7.10 -0.49
N ARG A 310 14.34 7.29 -0.23
CA ARG A 310 13.67 6.86 1.00
C ARG A 310 12.55 5.84 0.76
N ILE A 311 12.18 5.58 -0.49
CA ILE A 311 11.04 4.76 -0.87
C ILE A 311 11.53 3.52 -1.62
N LEU A 312 11.06 2.34 -1.19
CA LEU A 312 11.35 1.04 -1.79
C LEU A 312 10.10 0.50 -2.48
N PHE A 313 10.30 -0.42 -3.42
CA PHE A 313 9.19 -1.19 -3.95
C PHE A 313 8.86 -2.37 -3.02
N GLY A 314 7.61 -2.54 -2.73
CA GLY A 314 7.01 -3.68 -2.04
C GLY A 314 5.58 -3.87 -2.52
N LYS A 315 5.13 -5.13 -2.67
CA LYS A 315 3.79 -5.42 -3.18
C LYS A 315 2.81 -5.80 -2.08
N ASP A 316 3.29 -6.37 -0.99
CA ASP A 316 2.53 -7.05 0.07
C ASP A 316 2.07 -8.44 -0.41
N SER A 317 0.82 -8.70 -0.60
CA SER A 317 0.31 -10.02 -1.02
C SER A 317 0.88 -10.49 -2.37
N PHE A 318 1.32 -11.74 -2.45
CA PHE A 318 1.82 -12.34 -3.71
C PHE A 318 0.65 -12.73 -4.63
N GLN A 319 0.21 -11.75 -5.42
CA GLN A 319 -0.80 -11.90 -6.48
C GLN A 319 -0.19 -11.35 -7.78
N PRO A 320 0.33 -12.22 -8.66
CA PRO A 320 1.08 -11.79 -9.86
C PRO A 320 0.30 -10.88 -10.80
N ASP A 321 -1.02 -11.05 -10.90
CA ASP A 321 -1.91 -10.25 -11.74
C ASP A 321 -2.15 -8.82 -11.23
N GLU A 322 -1.80 -8.53 -9.98
CA GLU A 322 -1.92 -7.19 -9.41
C GLU A 322 -0.69 -6.31 -9.66
N TYR A 323 0.51 -6.87 -9.90
CA TYR A 323 1.74 -6.09 -10.13
C TYR A 323 1.67 -5.14 -11.32
N PRO A 324 1.05 -5.47 -12.46
CA PRO A 324 0.92 -4.56 -13.60
C PRO A 324 0.25 -3.23 -13.27
N TYR A 325 -0.60 -3.17 -12.26
CA TYR A 325 -1.21 -1.91 -11.80
C TYR A 325 -0.19 -1.01 -11.12
N TYR A 326 0.78 -1.57 -10.39
CA TYR A 326 1.90 -0.81 -9.80
C TYR A 326 2.77 -0.22 -10.90
N TRP A 327 3.13 -1.05 -11.89
CA TRP A 327 3.92 -0.59 -13.04
C TRP A 327 3.20 0.53 -13.77
N ARG A 328 1.91 0.37 -14.06
CA ARG A 328 1.11 1.38 -14.73
C ARG A 328 1.06 2.70 -13.95
N VAL A 329 0.86 2.65 -12.65
CA VAL A 329 0.84 3.86 -11.80
C VAL A 329 2.20 4.56 -11.81
N PHE A 330 3.31 3.82 -11.69
CA PHE A 330 4.63 4.44 -11.56
C PHE A 330 5.25 4.85 -12.89
N GLU A 331 5.00 4.12 -13.98
CA GLU A 331 5.72 4.24 -15.25
C GLU A 331 4.97 5.05 -16.32
N THR A 332 3.68 5.37 -16.13
CA THR A 332 2.85 6.02 -17.14
C THR A 332 2.22 7.31 -16.63
N ALA A 333 1.78 8.15 -17.58
CA ALA A 333 0.89 9.29 -17.34
C ALA A 333 -0.57 8.95 -17.65
N ASP A 334 -0.95 7.67 -17.60
CA ASP A 334 -2.32 7.23 -17.92
C ASP A 334 -3.34 7.86 -16.98
N GLU A 335 -4.51 8.15 -17.53
CA GLU A 335 -5.59 8.83 -16.81
C GLU A 335 -6.81 7.91 -16.66
N TYR A 336 -7.47 8.02 -15.51
CA TYR A 336 -8.83 7.55 -15.28
C TYR A 336 -9.00 6.03 -15.51
N PHE A 337 -8.19 5.20 -14.88
CA PHE A 337 -8.31 3.74 -14.95
C PHE A 337 -8.71 3.11 -13.61
N ASP A 338 -9.24 1.89 -13.67
CA ASP A 338 -9.74 1.19 -12.50
C ASP A 338 -8.61 0.66 -11.63
N TYR A 339 -8.84 0.64 -10.32
CA TYR A 339 -8.06 -0.14 -9.38
C TYR A 339 -8.51 -1.61 -9.42
N TYR A 340 -7.62 -2.55 -9.14
CA TYR A 340 -7.90 -3.98 -9.22
C TYR A 340 -8.80 -4.52 -8.10
N ARG A 341 -9.08 -3.74 -7.06
CA ARG A 341 -9.98 -4.12 -5.96
C ARG A 341 -11.10 -3.10 -5.82
N ASP A 342 -12.27 -3.39 -6.37
CA ASP A 342 -13.44 -2.49 -6.38
C ASP A 342 -13.83 -1.98 -4.99
N TYR A 343 -13.63 -2.79 -3.95
CA TYR A 343 -14.01 -2.43 -2.59
C TYR A 343 -13.00 -1.52 -1.86
N HIS A 344 -11.76 -1.37 -2.36
CA HIS A 344 -10.78 -0.46 -1.78
C HIS A 344 -10.99 0.99 -2.19
N ALA A 345 -11.37 1.21 -3.46
CA ALA A 345 -11.49 2.53 -4.04
C ALA A 345 -12.68 2.60 -4.99
N PHE A 346 -13.62 3.50 -4.76
CA PHE A 346 -14.68 3.81 -5.71
C PHE A 346 -14.31 4.95 -6.67
N TRP A 347 -13.10 5.46 -6.58
CA TRP A 347 -12.50 6.44 -7.48
C TRP A 347 -11.56 5.78 -8.48
N LYS A 348 -11.24 6.50 -9.55
CA LYS A 348 -10.28 6.06 -10.56
C LYS A 348 -8.86 6.43 -10.18
N LEU A 349 -7.90 5.72 -10.75
CA LEU A 349 -6.48 5.98 -10.59
C LEU A 349 -5.91 6.70 -11.80
N TYR A 350 -4.73 7.30 -11.59
CA TYR A 350 -3.91 8.02 -12.56
C TYR A 350 -2.46 7.59 -12.40
N GLY A 351 -1.73 7.54 -13.50
CA GLY A 351 -0.29 7.35 -13.50
C GLY A 351 0.42 8.58 -12.92
N ILE A 352 1.57 8.35 -12.27
CA ILE A 352 2.38 9.43 -11.69
C ILE A 352 3.66 9.73 -12.50
N ASP A 353 3.89 9.00 -13.60
CA ASP A 353 4.94 9.26 -14.60
C ASP A 353 6.32 9.55 -13.99
N LEU A 354 6.84 8.61 -13.23
CA LEU A 354 8.13 8.78 -12.54
C LEU A 354 9.30 8.77 -13.54
N PRO A 355 10.27 9.69 -13.39
CA PRO A 355 11.51 9.65 -14.17
C PRO A 355 12.28 8.35 -13.98
N ASP A 356 12.95 7.86 -15.02
CA ASP A 356 13.70 6.60 -15.00
C ASP A 356 14.70 6.47 -13.84
N GLN A 357 15.36 7.57 -13.47
CA GLN A 357 16.27 7.57 -12.32
C GLN A 357 15.54 7.33 -10.98
N VAL A 358 14.31 7.84 -10.83
CA VAL A 358 13.47 7.63 -9.65
C VAL A 358 12.92 6.22 -9.63
N LEU A 359 12.47 5.71 -10.80
CA LEU A 359 12.03 4.31 -10.95
C LEU A 359 13.13 3.31 -10.56
N LYS A 360 14.39 3.51 -11.01
CA LYS A 360 15.51 2.65 -10.65
C LYS A 360 15.77 2.62 -9.14
N LYS A 361 15.66 3.77 -8.47
CA LYS A 361 15.80 3.85 -7.01
C LYS A 361 14.67 3.13 -6.30
N LEU A 362 13.43 3.41 -6.69
CA LEU A 362 12.22 2.76 -6.16
C LEU A 362 12.29 1.24 -6.34
N TYR A 363 12.59 0.78 -7.55
CA TYR A 363 12.54 -0.63 -7.91
C TYR A 363 13.68 -1.46 -7.34
N SER A 364 14.87 -0.91 -7.20
CA SER A 364 16.00 -1.74 -6.77
C SER A 364 17.09 -1.03 -5.96
N GLN A 365 17.55 0.14 -6.38
CA GLN A 365 18.77 0.73 -5.83
C GLN A 365 18.69 1.01 -4.33
N ASN A 366 17.52 1.43 -3.84
CA ASN A 366 17.32 1.65 -2.39
C ASN A 366 17.40 0.33 -1.62
N ALA A 367 16.75 -0.74 -2.09
CA ALA A 367 16.81 -2.05 -1.43
C ALA A 367 18.23 -2.63 -1.46
N LEU A 368 18.94 -2.55 -2.59
CA LEU A 368 20.33 -2.99 -2.72
C LEU A 368 21.27 -2.26 -1.76
N ARG A 369 21.02 -0.99 -1.50
CA ARG A 369 21.79 -0.17 -0.56
C ARG A 369 21.48 -0.46 0.91
N LEU A 370 20.20 -0.71 1.23
CA LEU A 370 19.73 -0.78 2.62
C LEU A 370 19.82 -2.17 3.23
N VAL A 371 19.76 -3.24 2.43
CA VAL A 371 19.75 -4.61 2.92
C VAL A 371 21.13 -5.24 2.71
N PRO A 372 21.88 -5.49 3.79
CA PRO A 372 23.22 -6.09 3.68
C PRO A 372 23.20 -7.47 3.01
N GLY A 373 24.05 -7.66 2.03
CA GLY A 373 24.14 -8.93 1.29
C GLY A 373 22.94 -9.22 0.39
N MET A 374 22.18 -8.19 0.00
CA MET A 374 21.18 -8.30 -1.06
C MET A 374 21.86 -8.73 -2.36
N PRO A 375 21.35 -9.74 -3.10
CA PRO A 375 21.90 -10.16 -4.38
C PRO A 375 21.92 -9.02 -5.39
N THR A 376 23.04 -8.85 -6.08
CA THR A 376 23.23 -7.80 -7.11
C THR A 376 23.20 -8.33 -8.54
N ALA A 377 23.17 -9.67 -8.71
CA ALA A 377 23.09 -10.30 -10.03
C ALA A 377 21.77 -9.90 -10.73
N GLY A 378 21.87 -9.59 -12.03
CA GLY A 378 20.73 -9.21 -12.85
C GLY A 378 20.30 -7.73 -12.74
N PHE A 379 20.98 -6.92 -11.92
CA PHE A 379 20.77 -5.47 -11.89
C PHE A 379 21.83 -4.74 -12.74
N PRO A 380 21.46 -3.68 -13.48
CA PRO A 380 22.41 -2.83 -14.18
C PRO A 380 23.44 -2.24 -13.20
N LYS A 381 24.71 -2.22 -13.64
CA LYS A 381 25.79 -1.59 -12.87
C LYS A 381 25.72 -0.08 -12.95
#